data_1277bc31cd85a3cba31460456d124efd
#
_entry.id   1277bc31cd85a3cba31460456d124efd
#
_cell.length_a   1.000
_cell.length_b   1.000
_cell.length_c   1.000
_cell.angle_alpha   90.00
_cell.angle_beta   90.00
_cell.angle_gamma   90.00
#
_symmetry.space_group_name_H-M   'P 1'
#
loop_
_entity.id
_entity.type
_entity.pdbx_description
1 polymer ?
#
loop_
_entity_poly.entity_id
_entity_poly.type
_entity_poly.pdbx_seq_one_letter_code
_entity_poly.pdbx_strand_id
1 'polypeptide(L)'
;MEKPAPGTISSRPQFGYLHHISLPCRKLDESKRFYIEVLGGELYHDTPGFAEVMLAGLIVGLSEQSVGWTGWNAEYPHYGFNVEPADFTLAQAWLAGCDVPIHGWTRNYQTALLYFRDPSGNLLELYCESGFSEIKNLALGPRQGGVPLPLGELNYNWSGQVANSRLARPRLASFAHLSVPVTNIEQAKRFFVEVMGGEPLATSDPATFTEVRVAGAIVGLSTRSGVCTGRNAEYPHYAFHADAQNFLPLIGWLERNGVVTPGPWTRDGKKGLMYFRDPSGNLFEIYCGKDIPQAAQFPRGVKQGGSYATDYSGLFYDWQG
;
A
#
# COMPACT_ATOMS: atom_id res chain seq x y z
N MET A 1 2.53 9.59 -44.71
CA MET A 1 3.41 9.25 -43.58
C MET A 1 3.24 7.76 -43.29
N GLU A 2 4.25 6.96 -43.64
CA GLU A 2 4.25 5.53 -43.41
C GLU A 2 4.29 5.25 -41.92
N LYS A 3 3.43 4.30 -41.46
CA LYS A 3 3.54 3.75 -40.10
C LYS A 3 4.92 3.08 -39.98
N PRO A 4 5.67 3.34 -38.92
CA PRO A 4 6.90 2.62 -38.66
C PRO A 4 6.60 1.13 -38.55
N ALA A 5 7.46 0.30 -39.17
CA ALA A 5 7.41 -1.15 -39.09
C ALA A 5 7.40 -1.63 -37.62
N PRO A 6 6.78 -2.78 -37.29
CA PRO A 6 6.80 -3.32 -35.96
C PRO A 6 8.25 -3.67 -35.63
N GLY A 7 8.92 -2.72 -34.95
CA GLY A 7 10.21 -2.95 -34.33
C GLY A 7 10.06 -4.01 -33.25
N THR A 8 11.02 -4.94 -33.20
CA THR A 8 11.29 -5.94 -32.17
C THR A 8 10.56 -5.62 -30.86
N ILE A 9 9.73 -6.55 -30.40
CA ILE A 9 9.10 -6.52 -29.09
C ILE A 9 10.21 -6.33 -28.06
N SER A 10 10.46 -5.07 -27.71
CA SER A 10 11.30 -4.74 -26.55
C SER A 10 10.61 -5.38 -25.37
N SER A 11 11.29 -6.31 -24.72
CA SER A 11 10.78 -6.94 -23.51
C SER A 11 10.29 -5.84 -22.56
N ARG A 12 9.08 -6.00 -22.02
CA ARG A 12 8.52 -5.05 -21.05
C ARG A 12 9.55 -4.75 -19.95
N PRO A 13 9.84 -3.47 -19.65
CA PRO A 13 10.69 -3.13 -18.52
C PRO A 13 10.04 -3.63 -17.22
N GLN A 14 10.83 -4.05 -16.24
CA GLN A 14 10.34 -4.70 -15.04
C GLN A 14 10.38 -3.75 -13.85
N PHE A 15 9.31 -3.75 -13.06
CA PHE A 15 9.33 -3.26 -11.69
C PHE A 15 10.17 -4.21 -10.84
N GLY A 16 10.96 -3.68 -9.90
CA GLY A 16 11.83 -4.48 -9.06
C GLY A 16 11.10 -5.15 -7.89
N TYR A 17 10.59 -4.37 -6.97
CA TYR A 17 9.85 -4.82 -5.77
C TYR A 17 9.01 -3.66 -5.20
N LEU A 18 8.06 -3.95 -4.33
CA LEU A 18 7.35 -2.92 -3.57
C LEU A 18 8.34 -2.31 -2.56
N HIS A 19 8.71 -1.05 -2.77
CA HIS A 19 9.74 -0.36 -1.98
C HIS A 19 9.16 0.23 -0.69
N HIS A 20 8.05 0.97 -0.82
CA HIS A 20 7.38 1.57 0.32
C HIS A 20 5.87 1.75 0.08
N ILE A 21 5.15 1.85 1.17
CA ILE A 21 3.80 2.42 1.22
C ILE A 21 3.87 3.72 1.99
N SER A 22 3.19 4.77 1.53
CA SER A 22 3.16 6.04 2.24
C SER A 22 1.74 6.37 2.64
N LEU A 23 1.53 6.60 3.93
CA LEU A 23 0.24 6.76 4.56
C LEU A 23 0.04 8.18 5.09
N PRO A 24 -1.19 8.73 4.97
CA PRO A 24 -1.51 9.98 5.65
C PRO A 24 -1.60 9.75 7.16
N CYS A 25 -1.10 10.68 7.95
CA CYS A 25 -1.29 10.67 9.39
C CYS A 25 -1.80 12.04 9.90
N ARG A 26 -2.61 12.00 10.97
CA ARG A 26 -3.16 13.22 11.59
C ARG A 26 -2.14 13.94 12.47
N LYS A 27 -1.34 13.15 13.16
CA LYS A 27 -0.27 13.61 14.05
C LYS A 27 0.94 12.69 13.85
N LEU A 28 2.01 13.26 13.36
CA LEU A 28 3.19 12.48 13.01
C LEU A 28 3.81 11.76 14.20
N ASP A 29 3.96 12.44 15.35
CA ASP A 29 4.58 11.85 16.54
C ASP A 29 3.75 10.71 17.13
N GLU A 30 2.42 10.83 17.11
CA GLU A 30 1.52 9.77 17.56
C GLU A 30 1.63 8.54 16.65
N SER A 31 1.64 8.75 15.33
CA SER A 31 1.79 7.68 14.35
C SER A 31 3.18 7.02 14.46
N LYS A 32 4.27 7.80 14.55
CA LYS A 32 5.63 7.26 14.78
C LYS A 32 5.66 6.33 15.99
N ARG A 33 5.15 6.80 17.14
CA ARG A 33 5.11 5.99 18.37
C ARG A 33 4.32 4.70 18.16
N PHE A 34 3.18 4.76 17.48
CA PHE A 34 2.37 3.57 17.20
C PHE A 34 3.14 2.54 16.37
N TYR A 35 3.72 2.96 15.24
CA TYR A 35 4.47 2.05 14.37
C TYR A 35 5.73 1.49 15.03
N ILE A 36 6.39 2.24 15.91
CA ILE A 36 7.62 1.80 16.61
C ILE A 36 7.28 1.01 17.88
N GLU A 37 6.49 1.58 18.78
CA GLU A 37 6.27 1.03 20.12
C GLU A 37 5.22 -0.09 20.11
N VAL A 38 4.15 0.04 19.30
CA VAL A 38 3.08 -0.96 19.23
C VAL A 38 3.40 -2.04 18.19
N LEU A 39 3.78 -1.67 16.97
CA LEU A 39 4.00 -2.63 15.89
C LEU A 39 5.43 -3.16 15.79
N GLY A 40 6.39 -2.54 16.47
CA GLY A 40 7.78 -3.01 16.51
C GLY A 40 8.64 -2.60 15.32
N GLY A 41 8.25 -1.55 14.61
CA GLY A 41 9.05 -0.98 13.55
C GLY A 41 10.28 -0.22 14.07
N GLU A 42 11.21 0.04 13.18
CA GLU A 42 12.43 0.81 13.44
C GLU A 42 12.38 2.13 12.67
N LEU A 43 12.72 3.25 13.35
CA LEU A 43 12.76 4.55 12.68
C LEU A 43 13.85 4.55 11.61
N TYR A 44 13.48 4.80 10.36
CA TYR A 44 14.38 4.80 9.22
C TYR A 44 14.77 6.22 8.79
N HIS A 45 13.79 7.13 8.79
CA HIS A 45 14.01 8.55 8.44
C HIS A 45 13.00 9.42 9.20
N ASP A 46 13.41 10.64 9.59
CA ASP A 46 12.56 11.59 10.32
C ASP A 46 12.88 13.03 9.90
N THR A 47 11.85 13.75 9.50
CA THR A 47 11.90 15.17 9.15
C THR A 47 10.60 15.85 9.58
N PRO A 48 10.55 17.17 9.70
CA PRO A 48 9.31 17.86 10.01
C PRO A 48 8.18 17.50 9.03
N GLY A 49 7.09 16.95 9.56
CA GLY A 49 5.90 16.56 8.79
C GLY A 49 5.98 15.23 8.03
N PHE A 50 7.13 14.50 8.10
CA PHE A 50 7.27 13.22 7.42
C PHE A 50 8.28 12.30 8.14
N ALA A 51 7.92 11.02 8.29
CA ALA A 51 8.82 10.00 8.80
C ALA A 51 8.69 8.69 8.01
N GLU A 52 9.72 7.87 8.05
CA GLU A 52 9.74 6.52 7.51
C GLU A 52 10.09 5.53 8.61
N VAL A 53 9.31 4.47 8.71
CA VAL A 53 9.51 3.38 9.67
C VAL A 53 9.70 2.09 8.88
N MET A 54 10.78 1.36 9.17
CA MET A 54 10.97 0.01 8.65
C MET A 54 10.12 -0.95 9.47
N LEU A 55 9.11 -1.56 8.84
CA LEU A 55 8.18 -2.50 9.48
C LEU A 55 8.13 -3.80 8.68
N ALA A 56 8.52 -4.91 9.30
CA ALA A 56 8.47 -6.23 8.67
C ALA A 56 9.09 -6.29 7.25
N GLY A 57 10.21 -5.58 7.06
CA GLY A 57 10.95 -5.52 5.79
C GLY A 57 10.39 -4.55 4.75
N LEU A 58 9.34 -3.80 5.07
CA LEU A 58 8.78 -2.76 4.21
C LEU A 58 8.98 -1.36 4.84
N ILE A 59 9.28 -0.37 4.03
CA ILE A 59 9.27 1.03 4.47
C ILE A 59 7.81 1.52 4.50
N VAL A 60 7.37 2.02 5.65
CA VAL A 60 6.09 2.71 5.84
C VAL A 60 6.39 4.19 6.02
N GLY A 61 6.07 4.99 5.01
CA GLY A 61 6.12 6.46 5.08
C GLY A 61 4.89 6.99 5.81
N LEU A 62 5.10 7.93 6.73
CA LEU A 62 4.06 8.61 7.50
C LEU A 62 4.13 10.09 7.18
N SER A 63 3.08 10.63 6.58
CA SER A 63 3.03 12.06 6.21
C SER A 63 1.91 12.77 6.94
N GLU A 64 2.26 13.82 7.67
CA GLU A 64 1.26 14.62 8.36
C GLU A 64 0.42 15.42 7.37
N GLN A 65 -0.89 15.14 7.34
CA GLN A 65 -1.84 15.73 6.40
C GLN A 65 -3.05 16.27 7.13
N SER A 66 -3.54 17.42 6.69
CA SER A 66 -4.79 18.00 7.18
C SER A 66 -6.03 17.34 6.58
N VAL A 67 -5.87 16.57 5.51
CA VAL A 67 -6.97 15.88 4.82
C VAL A 67 -7.05 14.42 5.27
N GLY A 68 -8.25 14.02 5.55
CA GLY A 68 -8.55 12.73 6.13
C GLY A 68 -8.27 11.53 5.21
N TRP A 69 -8.06 10.46 5.87
CA TRP A 69 -8.01 9.06 5.48
C TRP A 69 -9.34 8.56 4.87
N THR A 70 -9.26 7.41 4.26
CA THR A 70 -10.36 6.75 3.56
C THR A 70 -11.41 6.19 4.53
N GLY A 71 -12.48 6.91 4.76
CA GLY A 71 -13.79 6.49 5.29
C GLY A 71 -13.86 5.55 6.52
N TRP A 72 -14.72 5.88 7.46
CA TRP A 72 -14.95 5.18 8.74
C TRP A 72 -15.31 3.70 8.61
N ASN A 73 -15.98 3.31 7.52
CA ASN A 73 -16.45 1.95 7.29
C ASN A 73 -15.80 1.29 6.07
N ALA A 74 -14.75 1.90 5.52
CA ALA A 74 -14.08 1.36 4.34
C ALA A 74 -13.13 0.21 4.70
N GLU A 75 -13.22 -0.90 3.97
CA GLU A 75 -12.29 -2.02 4.03
C GLU A 75 -11.03 -1.74 3.19
N TYR A 76 -11.11 -0.87 2.21
CA TYR A 76 -10.02 -0.60 1.27
C TYR A 76 -9.66 0.89 1.23
N PRO A 77 -8.36 1.26 1.13
CA PRO A 77 -7.22 0.34 1.14
C PRO A 77 -6.96 -0.26 2.53
N HIS A 78 -6.32 -1.44 2.56
CA HIS A 78 -5.73 -2.00 3.76
C HIS A 78 -4.38 -2.65 3.50
N TYR A 79 -3.62 -2.89 4.57
CA TYR A 79 -2.22 -3.29 4.54
C TYR A 79 -2.02 -4.50 5.43
N GLY A 80 -1.73 -5.65 4.82
CA GLY A 80 -1.57 -6.92 5.51
C GLY A 80 -0.12 -7.22 5.87
N PHE A 81 0.10 -7.68 7.09
CA PHE A 81 1.39 -8.16 7.58
C PHE A 81 1.27 -9.61 8.04
N ASN A 82 2.18 -10.45 7.59
CA ASN A 82 2.22 -11.85 8.01
C ASN A 82 2.65 -11.97 9.47
N VAL A 83 1.99 -12.87 10.18
CA VAL A 83 2.36 -13.30 11.52
C VAL A 83 2.34 -14.82 11.61
N GLU A 84 3.23 -15.38 12.41
CA GLU A 84 3.21 -16.81 12.74
C GLU A 84 2.03 -17.13 13.68
N PRO A 85 1.54 -18.37 13.72
CA PRO A 85 0.40 -18.74 14.57
C PRO A 85 0.55 -18.37 16.05
N ALA A 86 1.74 -18.51 16.62
CA ALA A 86 2.04 -18.14 18.00
C ALA A 86 1.94 -16.62 18.21
N ASP A 87 2.41 -15.83 17.25
CA ASP A 87 2.35 -14.38 17.29
C ASP A 87 0.93 -13.85 17.08
N PHE A 88 0.06 -14.58 16.36
CA PHE A 88 -1.34 -14.18 16.19
C PHE A 88 -2.11 -14.12 17.54
N THR A 89 -1.91 -15.11 18.40
CA THR A 89 -2.48 -15.09 19.77
C THR A 89 -1.90 -13.95 20.60
N LEU A 90 -0.57 -13.76 20.53
CA LEU A 90 0.09 -12.65 21.23
C LEU A 90 -0.41 -11.28 20.74
N ALA A 91 -0.64 -11.14 19.46
CA ALA A 91 -1.11 -9.89 18.84
C ALA A 91 -2.46 -9.44 19.41
N GLN A 92 -3.40 -10.36 19.61
CA GLN A 92 -4.71 -10.05 20.17
C GLN A 92 -4.57 -9.44 21.58
N ALA A 93 -3.80 -10.10 22.46
CA ALA A 93 -3.58 -9.62 23.82
C ALA A 93 -2.75 -8.32 23.86
N TRP A 94 -1.74 -8.22 23.00
CA TRP A 94 -0.88 -7.05 22.93
C TRP A 94 -1.62 -5.81 22.45
N LEU A 95 -2.35 -5.89 21.33
CA LEU A 95 -3.11 -4.75 20.79
C LEU A 95 -4.22 -4.30 21.77
N ALA A 96 -4.92 -5.26 22.38
CA ALA A 96 -5.89 -4.93 23.45
C ALA A 96 -5.22 -4.23 24.63
N GLY A 97 -4.04 -4.67 25.05
CA GLY A 97 -3.24 -4.02 26.08
C GLY A 97 -2.71 -2.64 25.71
N CYS A 98 -2.70 -2.31 24.41
CA CYS A 98 -2.36 -1.00 23.87
C CYS A 98 -3.60 -0.10 23.65
N ASP A 99 -4.78 -0.47 24.13
CA ASP A 99 -6.06 0.19 23.89
C ASP A 99 -6.41 0.31 22.38
N VAL A 100 -5.99 -0.66 21.57
CA VAL A 100 -6.28 -0.71 20.15
C VAL A 100 -7.47 -1.64 19.91
N PRO A 101 -8.61 -1.16 19.38
CA PRO A 101 -9.73 -2.01 18.98
C PRO A 101 -9.32 -2.98 17.87
N ILE A 102 -9.72 -4.23 18.02
CA ILE A 102 -9.39 -5.31 17.08
C ILE A 102 -10.62 -6.09 16.67
N HIS A 103 -10.60 -6.64 15.45
CA HIS A 103 -11.61 -7.60 15.00
C HIS A 103 -10.93 -8.81 14.34
N GLY A 104 -11.03 -9.95 15.02
CA GLY A 104 -10.52 -11.24 14.52
C GLY A 104 -11.59 -11.99 13.75
N TRP A 105 -11.23 -12.51 12.58
CA TRP A 105 -12.11 -13.32 11.75
C TRP A 105 -11.32 -14.37 10.97
N THR A 106 -12.01 -15.29 10.31
CA THR A 106 -11.35 -16.34 9.54
C THR A 106 -11.91 -16.47 8.14
N ARG A 107 -11.02 -16.84 7.22
CA ARG A 107 -11.37 -17.22 5.85
C ARG A 107 -11.37 -18.74 5.75
N ASN A 108 -12.59 -19.33 5.65
CA ASN A 108 -12.78 -20.78 5.50
C ASN A 108 -12.17 -21.65 6.61
N TYR A 109 -11.98 -21.13 7.83
CA TYR A 109 -11.30 -21.81 8.93
C TYR A 109 -9.88 -22.30 8.56
N GLN A 110 -9.22 -21.61 7.63
CA GLN A 110 -7.85 -21.90 7.21
C GLN A 110 -6.92 -20.74 7.54
N THR A 111 -7.32 -19.53 7.20
CA THR A 111 -6.58 -18.31 7.41
C THR A 111 -7.20 -17.50 8.54
N ALA A 112 -6.41 -17.07 9.51
CA ALA A 112 -6.85 -16.16 10.57
C ALA A 112 -6.42 -14.73 10.24
N LEU A 113 -7.32 -13.79 10.42
CA LEU A 113 -7.16 -12.39 10.09
C LEU A 113 -7.53 -11.53 11.30
N LEU A 114 -6.75 -10.49 11.56
CA LEU A 114 -6.98 -9.54 12.65
C LEU A 114 -6.92 -8.12 12.10
N TYR A 115 -8.07 -7.47 12.01
CA TYR A 115 -8.17 -6.09 11.58
C TYR A 115 -8.08 -5.12 12.76
N PHE A 116 -7.35 -4.03 12.54
CA PHE A 116 -7.27 -2.89 13.45
C PHE A 116 -6.88 -1.64 12.65
N ARG A 117 -6.98 -0.48 13.27
CA ARG A 117 -6.54 0.77 12.65
C ARG A 117 -5.36 1.36 13.38
N ASP A 118 -4.52 2.09 12.63
CA ASP A 118 -3.55 2.98 13.25
C ASP A 118 -4.27 4.22 13.87
N PRO A 119 -3.60 5.05 14.66
CA PRO A 119 -4.21 6.25 15.28
C PRO A 119 -4.78 7.24 14.26
N SER A 120 -4.35 7.17 13.02
CA SER A 120 -4.82 8.02 11.92
C SER A 120 -6.00 7.43 11.16
N GLY A 121 -6.34 6.17 11.43
CA GLY A 121 -7.46 5.45 10.83
C GLY A 121 -7.10 4.59 9.63
N ASN A 122 -5.82 4.46 9.27
CA ASN A 122 -5.40 3.53 8.22
C ASN A 122 -5.67 2.09 8.68
N LEU A 123 -6.31 1.29 7.83
CA LEU A 123 -6.67 -0.08 8.17
C LEU A 123 -5.48 -1.02 7.95
N LEU A 124 -5.13 -1.72 9.01
CA LEU A 124 -4.05 -2.71 9.04
C LEU A 124 -4.64 -4.10 9.28
N GLU A 125 -3.97 -5.11 8.75
CA GLU A 125 -4.32 -6.51 8.91
C GLU A 125 -3.11 -7.32 9.37
N LEU A 126 -3.29 -8.15 10.41
CA LEU A 126 -2.38 -9.25 10.65
C LEU A 126 -2.96 -10.51 10.00
N TYR A 127 -2.13 -11.15 9.20
CA TYR A 127 -2.48 -12.26 8.35
C TYR A 127 -1.72 -13.51 8.78
N CYS A 128 -2.43 -14.48 9.35
CA CYS A 128 -1.89 -15.81 9.66
C CYS A 128 -2.43 -16.80 8.63
N GLU A 129 -1.57 -17.19 7.69
CA GLU A 129 -1.97 -17.98 6.53
C GLU A 129 -2.54 -19.35 6.91
N SER A 130 -1.92 -20.00 7.90
CA SER A 130 -2.31 -21.35 8.35
C SER A 130 -1.78 -21.68 9.74
N GLY A 131 -2.25 -22.78 10.32
CA GLY A 131 -1.69 -23.34 11.56
C GLY A 131 -2.15 -22.69 12.86
N PHE A 132 -3.05 -21.70 12.81
CA PHE A 132 -3.65 -21.13 14.02
C PHE A 132 -4.62 -22.13 14.66
N SER A 133 -4.28 -22.65 15.83
CA SER A 133 -5.01 -23.76 16.47
C SER A 133 -6.44 -23.39 16.90
N GLU A 134 -6.65 -22.12 17.28
CA GLU A 134 -7.94 -21.62 17.77
C GLU A 134 -8.80 -21.00 16.65
N ILE A 135 -8.49 -21.29 15.39
CA ILE A 135 -9.16 -20.70 14.22
C ILE A 135 -10.69 -20.89 14.22
N LYS A 136 -11.18 -21.97 14.83
CA LYS A 136 -12.62 -22.26 14.94
C LYS A 136 -13.34 -21.34 15.92
N ASN A 137 -12.62 -20.62 16.77
CA ASN A 137 -13.17 -19.62 17.67
C ASN A 137 -13.40 -18.27 16.97
N LEU A 138 -12.85 -18.09 15.78
CA LEU A 138 -13.04 -16.88 14.97
C LEU A 138 -14.32 -16.97 14.14
N ALA A 139 -15.02 -15.85 14.00
CA ALA A 139 -16.16 -15.75 13.12
C ALA A 139 -15.75 -15.90 11.66
N LEU A 140 -16.59 -16.52 10.84
CA LEU A 140 -16.41 -16.50 9.38
C LEU A 140 -16.59 -15.09 8.85
N GLY A 141 -15.74 -14.69 7.91
CA GLY A 141 -15.88 -13.41 7.23
C GLY A 141 -17.07 -13.37 6.26
N PRO A 142 -17.49 -12.18 5.84
CA PRO A 142 -18.71 -11.98 5.04
C PRO A 142 -18.69 -12.72 3.70
N ARG A 143 -17.53 -12.94 3.12
CA ARG A 143 -17.38 -13.69 1.84
C ARG A 143 -17.66 -15.17 1.94
N GLN A 144 -17.64 -15.71 3.15
CA GLN A 144 -17.92 -17.13 3.45
C GLN A 144 -19.30 -17.32 4.11
N GLY A 145 -20.20 -16.35 3.92
CA GLY A 145 -21.54 -16.39 4.53
C GLY A 145 -21.55 -16.04 6.03
N GLY A 146 -20.46 -15.48 6.55
CA GLY A 146 -20.35 -15.01 7.92
C GLY A 146 -20.92 -13.61 8.11
N VAL A 147 -20.56 -13.01 9.28
CA VAL A 147 -21.07 -11.70 9.67
C VAL A 147 -20.30 -10.56 8.96
N PRO A 148 -20.95 -9.40 8.73
CA PRO A 148 -20.26 -8.20 8.28
C PRO A 148 -19.13 -7.79 9.24
N LEU A 149 -18.05 -7.25 8.68
CA LEU A 149 -16.93 -6.73 9.48
C LEU A 149 -17.34 -5.41 10.15
N PRO A 150 -17.16 -5.26 11.47
CA PRO A 150 -17.55 -4.05 12.20
C PRO A 150 -16.50 -2.95 12.07
N LEU A 151 -16.17 -2.54 10.84
CA LEU A 151 -15.05 -1.64 10.52
C LEU A 151 -15.18 -0.26 11.19
N GLY A 152 -16.42 0.19 11.44
CA GLY A 152 -16.71 1.43 12.16
C GLY A 152 -16.31 1.37 13.64
N GLU A 153 -16.40 0.21 14.27
CA GLU A 153 -16.04 -0.02 15.66
C GLU A 153 -14.52 -0.03 15.88
N LEU A 154 -13.74 -0.18 14.81
CA LEU A 154 -12.28 -0.10 14.85
C LEU A 154 -11.75 1.33 14.89
N ASN A 155 -12.63 2.34 14.79
CA ASN A 155 -12.22 3.74 14.89
C ASN A 155 -12.12 4.16 16.36
N TYR A 156 -11.03 4.79 16.71
CA TYR A 156 -10.74 5.20 18.08
C TYR A 156 -9.81 6.42 18.12
N ASN A 157 -9.67 6.99 19.29
CA ASN A 157 -8.59 7.92 19.60
C ASN A 157 -7.60 7.18 20.49
N TRP A 158 -6.39 6.96 19.96
CA TRP A 158 -5.38 6.24 20.73
C TRP A 158 -4.97 7.04 21.96
N SER A 159 -4.96 6.38 23.11
CA SER A 159 -4.56 6.97 24.41
C SER A 159 -3.04 7.22 24.50
N GLY A 160 -2.26 6.65 23.57
CA GLY A 160 -0.81 6.58 23.67
C GLY A 160 -0.32 5.48 24.60
N GLN A 161 -1.23 4.60 25.06
CA GLN A 161 -0.88 3.48 25.90
C GLN A 161 -0.14 2.40 25.10
N VAL A 162 0.95 1.92 25.68
CA VAL A 162 1.65 0.72 25.20
C VAL A 162 1.47 -0.37 26.25
N ALA A 163 1.23 -1.59 25.81
CA ALA A 163 1.00 -2.72 26.67
C ALA A 163 2.14 -2.91 27.68
N ASN A 164 1.80 -3.41 28.87
CA ASN A 164 2.78 -3.69 29.92
C ASN A 164 3.84 -4.67 29.41
N SER A 165 5.09 -4.49 29.85
CA SER A 165 6.24 -5.34 29.54
C SER A 165 6.08 -6.85 29.89
N ARG A 166 5.02 -7.20 30.64
CA ARG A 166 4.66 -8.62 30.89
C ARG A 166 4.00 -9.29 29.68
N LEU A 167 3.46 -8.52 28.74
CA LEU A 167 2.95 -9.04 27.47
C LEU A 167 4.08 -8.99 26.44
N ALA A 168 4.31 -10.11 25.77
CA ALA A 168 5.24 -10.15 24.65
C ALA A 168 4.62 -9.46 23.44
N ARG A 169 5.37 -8.55 22.82
CA ARG A 169 4.97 -7.95 21.55
C ARG A 169 5.06 -8.99 20.45
N PRO A 170 4.03 -9.13 19.59
CA PRO A 170 4.06 -10.06 18.47
C PRO A 170 5.13 -9.62 17.45
N ARG A 171 5.69 -10.58 16.76
CA ARG A 171 6.60 -10.34 15.65
C ARG A 171 5.82 -10.32 14.34
N LEU A 172 5.90 -9.22 13.62
CA LEU A 172 5.45 -9.15 12.23
C LEU A 172 6.54 -9.76 11.33
N ALA A 173 6.22 -10.86 10.66
CA ALA A 173 7.21 -11.64 9.92
C ALA A 173 7.62 -10.99 8.59
N SER A 174 6.63 -10.52 7.82
CA SER A 174 6.82 -9.84 6.55
C SER A 174 5.59 -9.04 6.15
N PHE A 175 5.72 -8.18 5.16
CA PHE A 175 4.56 -7.61 4.48
C PHE A 175 3.85 -8.70 3.67
N ALA A 176 2.55 -8.85 3.82
CA ALA A 176 1.75 -9.87 3.16
C ALA A 176 1.15 -9.35 1.84
N HIS A 177 0.38 -8.27 1.92
CA HIS A 177 -0.32 -7.73 0.76
C HIS A 177 -0.73 -6.27 0.97
N LEU A 178 -0.93 -5.60 -0.16
CA LEU A 178 -1.64 -4.33 -0.30
C LEU A 178 -2.99 -4.64 -0.95
N SER A 179 -4.09 -4.15 -0.38
CA SER A 179 -5.40 -4.23 -1.03
C SER A 179 -5.94 -2.84 -1.32
N VAL A 180 -6.37 -2.60 -2.56
CA VAL A 180 -6.85 -1.29 -3.03
C VAL A 180 -8.28 -1.37 -3.58
N PRO A 181 -9.07 -0.28 -3.43
CA PRO A 181 -10.38 -0.20 -4.06
C PRO A 181 -10.23 -0.01 -5.57
N VAL A 182 -11.10 -0.66 -6.34
CA VAL A 182 -11.16 -0.48 -7.80
C VAL A 182 -12.59 -0.26 -8.25
N THR A 183 -12.77 0.50 -9.33
CA THR A 183 -14.09 0.80 -9.90
C THR A 183 -14.60 -0.30 -10.82
N ASN A 184 -13.67 -0.99 -11.49
CA ASN A 184 -13.94 -2.09 -12.41
C ASN A 184 -12.87 -3.15 -12.25
N ILE A 185 -13.29 -4.37 -11.87
CA ILE A 185 -12.35 -5.47 -11.54
C ILE A 185 -11.57 -5.96 -12.76
N GLU A 186 -12.24 -6.12 -13.90
CA GLU A 186 -11.59 -6.62 -15.12
C GLU A 186 -10.62 -5.59 -15.71
N GLN A 187 -10.99 -4.31 -15.72
CA GLN A 187 -10.11 -3.24 -16.16
C GLN A 187 -8.88 -3.12 -15.26
N ALA A 188 -9.08 -3.15 -13.94
CA ALA A 188 -7.98 -3.11 -12.98
C ALA A 188 -7.06 -4.33 -13.14
N LYS A 189 -7.63 -5.55 -13.23
CA LYS A 189 -6.86 -6.77 -13.44
C LYS A 189 -6.02 -6.70 -14.72
N ARG A 190 -6.61 -6.25 -15.84
CA ARG A 190 -5.87 -6.07 -17.10
C ARG A 190 -4.73 -5.07 -16.92
N PHE A 191 -4.96 -3.94 -16.26
CA PHE A 191 -3.93 -2.94 -16.00
C PHE A 191 -2.74 -3.54 -15.22
N PHE A 192 -3.03 -4.23 -14.10
CA PHE A 192 -1.97 -4.82 -13.28
C PHE A 192 -1.23 -5.96 -13.99
N VAL A 193 -1.88 -6.70 -14.88
CA VAL A 193 -1.26 -7.80 -15.66
C VAL A 193 -0.52 -7.26 -16.89
N GLU A 194 -1.21 -6.48 -17.73
CA GLU A 194 -0.68 -6.07 -19.04
C GLU A 194 0.31 -4.90 -18.91
N VAL A 195 0.01 -3.93 -18.06
CA VAL A 195 0.83 -2.73 -17.90
C VAL A 195 1.90 -2.90 -16.83
N MET A 196 1.52 -3.32 -15.61
CA MET A 196 2.48 -3.48 -14.51
C MET A 196 3.22 -4.82 -14.51
N GLY A 197 2.78 -5.78 -15.31
CA GLY A 197 3.46 -7.05 -15.46
C GLY A 197 3.21 -8.07 -14.38
N GLY A 198 2.07 -7.94 -13.72
CA GLY A 198 1.68 -8.84 -12.67
C GLY A 198 1.19 -10.20 -13.18
N GLU A 199 1.20 -11.16 -12.28
CA GLU A 199 0.66 -12.50 -12.47
C GLU A 199 -0.65 -12.61 -11.69
N PRO A 200 -1.79 -12.96 -12.34
CA PRO A 200 -3.06 -13.11 -11.65
C PRO A 200 -3.02 -14.33 -10.71
N LEU A 201 -3.54 -14.17 -9.51
CA LEU A 201 -3.68 -15.26 -8.54
C LEU A 201 -5.11 -15.80 -8.53
N ALA A 202 -5.27 -17.05 -8.12
CA ALA A 202 -6.59 -17.66 -7.99
C ALA A 202 -7.34 -17.05 -6.80
N THR A 203 -8.60 -16.66 -7.02
CA THR A 203 -9.47 -16.10 -5.97
C THR A 203 -10.80 -16.82 -5.92
N SER A 204 -11.45 -16.81 -4.76
CA SER A 204 -12.76 -17.45 -4.55
C SER A 204 -13.94 -16.63 -5.05
N ASP A 205 -13.75 -15.34 -5.35
CA ASP A 205 -14.82 -14.43 -5.78
C ASP A 205 -14.29 -13.42 -6.82
N PRO A 206 -14.02 -13.89 -8.04
CA PRO A 206 -13.38 -13.06 -9.07
C PRO A 206 -14.25 -11.90 -9.57
N ALA A 207 -15.54 -11.90 -9.30
CA ALA A 207 -16.43 -10.82 -9.72
C ALA A 207 -16.25 -9.53 -8.93
N THR A 208 -15.85 -9.62 -7.67
CA THR A 208 -15.74 -8.46 -6.76
C THR A 208 -14.37 -8.31 -6.12
N PHE A 209 -13.53 -9.35 -6.21
CA PHE A 209 -12.18 -9.36 -5.65
C PHE A 209 -11.24 -10.23 -6.46
N THR A 210 -10.06 -9.75 -6.75
CA THR A 210 -8.98 -10.53 -7.35
C THR A 210 -7.64 -10.10 -6.78
N GLU A 211 -6.65 -10.95 -6.92
CA GLU A 211 -5.28 -10.67 -6.49
C GLU A 211 -4.34 -10.79 -7.70
N VAL A 212 -3.36 -9.90 -7.74
CA VAL A 212 -2.31 -9.92 -8.76
C VAL A 212 -0.96 -9.79 -8.05
N ARG A 213 -0.01 -10.64 -8.40
CA ARG A 213 1.37 -10.53 -7.91
C ARG A 213 2.18 -9.62 -8.83
N VAL A 214 2.54 -8.44 -8.35
CA VAL A 214 3.37 -7.47 -9.09
C VAL A 214 4.72 -7.35 -8.41
N ALA A 215 5.79 -7.65 -9.11
CA ALA A 215 7.16 -7.54 -8.58
C ALA A 215 7.33 -8.20 -7.20
N GLY A 216 6.72 -9.37 -7.01
CA GLY A 216 6.74 -10.13 -5.76
C GLY A 216 5.68 -9.72 -4.72
N ALA A 217 5.13 -8.51 -4.79
CA ALA A 217 4.09 -8.06 -3.88
C ALA A 217 2.69 -8.52 -4.33
N ILE A 218 1.85 -8.93 -3.39
CA ILE A 218 0.44 -9.23 -3.65
C ILE A 218 -0.36 -7.93 -3.58
N VAL A 219 -1.09 -7.63 -4.66
CA VAL A 219 -2.02 -6.51 -4.75
C VAL A 219 -3.44 -7.07 -4.87
N GLY A 220 -4.24 -6.89 -3.82
CA GLY A 220 -5.66 -7.21 -3.81
C GLY A 220 -6.45 -6.07 -4.46
N LEU A 221 -7.35 -6.41 -5.37
CA LEU A 221 -8.22 -5.49 -6.11
C LEU A 221 -9.66 -5.75 -5.71
N SER A 222 -10.40 -4.76 -5.22
CA SER A 222 -11.76 -4.95 -4.74
C SER A 222 -12.72 -3.85 -5.19
N THR A 223 -13.90 -4.25 -5.68
CA THR A 223 -15.00 -3.31 -5.97
C THR A 223 -15.94 -3.09 -4.78
N ARG A 224 -15.68 -3.73 -3.62
CA ARG A 224 -16.65 -3.82 -2.53
C ARG A 224 -16.85 -2.57 -1.70
N SER A 225 -15.81 -1.82 -1.47
CA SER A 225 -15.90 -0.55 -0.75
C SER A 225 -14.58 0.21 -0.84
N GLY A 226 -14.66 1.49 -0.75
CA GLY A 226 -13.50 2.34 -0.63
C GLY A 226 -13.52 3.49 -1.62
N VAL A 227 -12.70 4.43 -1.29
CA VAL A 227 -12.46 5.61 -2.12
C VAL A 227 -10.99 5.52 -2.49
N CYS A 228 -10.70 5.64 -3.77
CA CYS A 228 -9.32 5.84 -4.21
C CYS A 228 -8.75 7.12 -3.58
N THR A 229 -7.46 7.25 -3.61
CA THR A 229 -6.74 8.43 -3.10
C THR A 229 -7.41 9.72 -3.60
N GLY A 230 -7.66 10.64 -2.70
CA GLY A 230 -8.32 11.91 -3.02
C GLY A 230 -7.70 12.61 -4.22
N ARG A 231 -8.53 13.34 -5.00
CA ARG A 231 -8.17 13.86 -6.32
C ARG A 231 -6.85 14.63 -6.35
N ASN A 232 -6.58 15.44 -5.32
CA ASN A 232 -5.34 16.21 -5.18
C ASN A 232 -4.41 15.71 -4.08
N ALA A 233 -4.66 14.49 -3.54
CA ALA A 233 -3.89 13.95 -2.44
C ALA A 233 -2.69 13.15 -2.95
N GLU A 234 -1.55 13.32 -2.29
CA GLU A 234 -0.34 12.51 -2.47
C GLU A 234 -0.44 11.17 -1.71
N TYR A 235 -1.28 11.11 -0.69
CA TYR A 235 -1.34 9.96 0.21
C TYR A 235 -2.77 9.37 0.30
N PRO A 236 -2.89 8.03 0.43
CA PRO A 236 -1.81 7.05 0.36
C PRO A 236 -1.24 6.89 -1.06
N HIS A 237 0.04 6.49 -1.15
CA HIS A 237 0.63 6.02 -2.39
C HIS A 237 1.53 4.80 -2.17
N TYR A 238 1.82 4.10 -3.27
CA TYR A 238 2.48 2.80 -3.28
C TYR A 238 3.63 2.80 -4.27
N ALA A 239 4.85 2.71 -3.76
CA ALA A 239 6.04 2.85 -4.59
C ALA A 239 6.65 1.51 -4.95
N PHE A 240 6.83 1.29 -6.25
CA PHE A 240 7.61 0.19 -6.77
C PHE A 240 9.02 0.65 -7.15
N HIS A 241 10.01 -0.10 -6.71
CA HIS A 241 11.39 0.14 -7.08
C HIS A 241 11.61 -0.07 -8.57
N ALA A 242 12.45 0.76 -9.16
CA ALA A 242 13.05 0.54 -10.48
C ALA A 242 14.57 0.63 -10.40
N ASP A 243 15.28 -0.29 -11.04
CA ASP A 243 16.70 -0.12 -11.25
C ASP A 243 16.95 1.10 -12.17
N ALA A 244 18.12 1.76 -12.01
CA ALA A 244 18.44 2.98 -12.74
C ALA A 244 18.31 2.84 -14.28
N GLN A 245 18.68 1.68 -14.82
CA GLN A 245 18.52 1.36 -16.24
C GLN A 245 17.08 1.17 -16.69
N ASN A 246 16.16 0.81 -15.79
CA ASN A 246 14.75 0.58 -16.08
C ASN A 246 13.86 1.79 -15.79
N PHE A 247 14.34 2.78 -15.05
CA PHE A 247 13.52 3.91 -14.58
C PHE A 247 12.87 4.67 -15.74
N LEU A 248 13.64 5.22 -16.67
CA LEU A 248 13.10 5.93 -17.85
C LEU A 248 12.37 4.99 -18.82
N PRO A 249 12.87 3.77 -19.13
CA PRO A 249 12.12 2.79 -19.91
C PRO A 249 10.72 2.46 -19.35
N LEU A 250 10.57 2.35 -18.02
CA LEU A 250 9.25 2.12 -17.37
C LEU A 250 8.31 3.30 -17.58
N ILE A 251 8.78 4.54 -17.46
CA ILE A 251 7.98 5.73 -17.73
C ILE A 251 7.48 5.71 -19.16
N GLY A 252 8.39 5.54 -20.14
CA GLY A 252 8.01 5.45 -21.54
C GLY A 252 7.10 4.24 -21.86
N TRP A 253 7.19 3.15 -21.09
CA TRP A 253 6.27 2.03 -21.20
C TRP A 253 4.86 2.41 -20.73
N LEU A 254 4.73 3.03 -19.55
CA LEU A 254 3.45 3.49 -19.04
C LEU A 254 2.76 4.44 -20.03
N GLU A 255 3.48 5.43 -20.55
CA GLU A 255 2.95 6.40 -21.53
C GLU A 255 2.49 5.73 -22.83
N ARG A 256 3.24 4.76 -23.37
CA ARG A 256 2.83 4.00 -24.56
C ARG A 256 1.59 3.13 -24.33
N ASN A 257 1.31 2.77 -23.08
CA ASN A 257 0.11 2.04 -22.68
C ASN A 257 -1.02 2.96 -22.21
N GLY A 258 -0.96 4.25 -22.55
CA GLY A 258 -2.02 5.22 -22.28
C GLY A 258 -2.11 5.69 -20.82
N VAL A 259 -1.08 5.46 -20.01
CA VAL A 259 -1.02 5.95 -18.62
C VAL A 259 -0.52 7.38 -18.62
N VAL A 260 -1.25 8.26 -17.95
CA VAL A 260 -0.84 9.65 -17.78
C VAL A 260 0.25 9.76 -16.73
N THR A 261 1.36 10.41 -17.08
CA THR A 261 2.49 10.66 -16.18
C THR A 261 2.81 12.16 -16.11
N PRO A 262 3.26 12.67 -14.95
CA PRO A 262 3.68 14.07 -14.83
C PRO A 262 5.14 14.28 -15.26
N GLY A 263 5.80 13.21 -15.70
CA GLY A 263 7.24 13.15 -15.90
C GLY A 263 8.04 12.90 -14.62
N PRO A 264 9.32 12.51 -14.76
CA PRO A 264 10.20 12.24 -13.64
C PRO A 264 10.61 13.52 -12.92
N TRP A 265 10.84 13.41 -11.61
CA TRP A 265 11.41 14.47 -10.79
C TRP A 265 12.45 13.89 -9.81
N THR A 266 13.17 14.76 -9.13
CA THR A 266 14.25 14.37 -8.23
C THR A 266 14.24 15.19 -6.94
N ARG A 267 14.70 14.55 -5.85
CA ARG A 267 14.96 15.24 -4.57
C ARG A 267 16.39 15.81 -4.50
N ASP A 268 17.36 15.12 -5.08
CA ASP A 268 18.79 15.38 -4.87
C ASP A 268 19.60 15.55 -6.17
N GLY A 269 18.97 15.41 -7.34
CA GLY A 269 19.62 15.42 -8.63
C GLY A 269 20.34 14.12 -9.00
N LYS A 270 20.11 13.06 -8.24
CA LYS A 270 20.72 11.72 -8.44
C LYS A 270 19.68 10.63 -8.60
N LYS A 271 18.67 10.62 -7.74
CA LYS A 271 17.59 9.64 -7.67
C LYS A 271 16.38 10.14 -8.44
N GLY A 272 15.51 9.23 -8.85
CA GLY A 272 14.31 9.56 -9.62
C GLY A 272 13.03 9.07 -8.98
N LEU A 273 12.00 9.88 -9.12
CA LEU A 273 10.63 9.60 -8.67
C LEU A 273 9.67 9.95 -9.81
N MET A 274 8.59 9.18 -9.94
CA MET A 274 7.53 9.48 -10.90
C MET A 274 6.21 8.88 -10.42
N TYR A 275 5.16 9.69 -10.34
CA TYR A 275 3.83 9.27 -9.95
C TYR A 275 2.96 8.90 -11.15
N PHE A 276 2.07 7.94 -10.96
CA PHE A 276 1.00 7.61 -11.91
C PHE A 276 -0.19 7.03 -11.15
N ARG A 277 -1.35 6.95 -11.80
CA ARG A 277 -2.52 6.30 -11.21
C ARG A 277 -2.89 5.03 -11.97
N ASP A 278 -3.49 4.08 -11.24
CA ASP A 278 -4.23 3.01 -11.89
C ASP A 278 -5.55 3.55 -12.48
N PRO A 279 -6.28 2.79 -13.30
CA PRO A 279 -7.56 3.24 -13.87
C PRO A 279 -8.63 3.61 -12.85
N SER A 280 -8.50 3.15 -11.62
CA SER A 280 -9.42 3.45 -10.52
C SER A 280 -9.02 4.69 -9.71
N GLY A 281 -7.86 5.26 -9.99
CA GLY A 281 -7.35 6.47 -9.34
C GLY A 281 -6.45 6.23 -8.12
N ASN A 282 -6.07 4.98 -7.82
CA ASN A 282 -5.07 4.72 -6.79
C ASN A 282 -3.71 5.24 -7.25
N LEU A 283 -2.98 5.91 -6.34
CA LEU A 283 -1.71 6.54 -6.66
C LEU A 283 -0.55 5.57 -6.44
N PHE A 284 0.25 5.41 -7.48
CA PHE A 284 1.47 4.63 -7.49
C PHE A 284 2.68 5.50 -7.79
N GLU A 285 3.86 5.03 -7.39
CA GLU A 285 5.13 5.67 -7.64
C GLU A 285 6.12 4.68 -8.27
N ILE A 286 6.87 5.12 -9.25
CA ILE A 286 8.14 4.49 -9.61
C ILE A 286 9.24 5.21 -8.86
N TYR A 287 9.98 4.47 -8.04
CA TYR A 287 11.08 5.00 -7.25
C TYR A 287 12.40 4.33 -7.64
N CYS A 288 13.40 5.15 -7.96
CA CYS A 288 14.77 4.69 -8.12
C CYS A 288 15.68 5.31 -7.07
N GLY A 289 16.11 4.48 -6.12
CA GLY A 289 17.03 4.89 -5.04
C GLY A 289 18.50 4.89 -5.42
N LYS A 290 18.84 4.49 -6.65
CA LYS A 290 20.22 4.51 -7.18
C LYS A 290 20.44 5.72 -8.09
N ASP A 291 21.68 6.08 -8.32
CA ASP A 291 22.05 7.19 -9.18
C ASP A 291 21.61 6.92 -10.62
N ILE A 292 20.82 7.85 -11.17
CA ILE A 292 20.38 7.86 -12.56
C ILE A 292 21.21 8.94 -13.27
N PRO A 293 21.94 8.62 -14.35
CA PRO A 293 22.78 9.61 -15.04
C PRO A 293 22.05 10.88 -15.48
N GLN A 294 20.77 10.74 -15.85
CA GLN A 294 19.90 11.84 -16.31
C GLN A 294 19.24 12.62 -15.17
N ALA A 295 19.31 12.13 -13.91
CA ALA A 295 18.55 12.74 -12.80
C ALA A 295 18.95 14.19 -12.50
N ALA A 296 20.16 14.59 -12.85
CA ALA A 296 20.59 15.99 -12.73
C ALA A 296 19.77 16.95 -13.62
N GLN A 297 19.12 16.45 -14.65
CA GLN A 297 18.24 17.21 -15.58
C GLN A 297 16.78 17.19 -15.14
N PHE A 298 16.41 16.33 -14.18
CA PHE A 298 15.03 16.28 -13.71
C PHE A 298 14.71 17.51 -12.84
N PRO A 299 13.48 18.01 -12.92
CA PRO A 299 13.07 19.10 -12.04
C PRO A 299 13.14 18.68 -10.58
N ARG A 300 13.56 19.60 -9.70
CA ARG A 300 13.54 19.40 -8.25
C ARG A 300 12.18 19.75 -7.68
N GLY A 301 11.70 18.92 -6.73
CA GLY A 301 10.46 19.18 -6.01
C GLY A 301 10.51 20.45 -5.17
N VAL A 302 9.35 21.08 -4.94
CA VAL A 302 9.25 22.31 -4.13
C VAL A 302 9.76 22.15 -2.72
N LYS A 303 9.54 21.00 -2.09
CA LYS A 303 10.07 20.68 -0.74
C LYS A 303 11.60 20.64 -0.67
N GLN A 304 12.27 20.55 -1.81
CA GLN A 304 13.73 20.50 -1.97
C GLN A 304 14.29 21.82 -2.57
N GLY A 305 13.52 22.91 -2.49
CA GLY A 305 13.90 24.21 -3.01
C GLY A 305 13.80 24.34 -4.53
N GLY A 306 13.17 23.40 -5.21
CA GLY A 306 12.85 23.49 -6.64
C GLY A 306 11.47 24.10 -6.88
N SER A 307 11.03 24.07 -8.15
CA SER A 307 9.72 24.60 -8.57
C SER A 307 8.73 23.52 -9.00
N TYR A 308 9.13 22.27 -9.00
CA TYR A 308 8.29 21.18 -9.46
C TYR A 308 7.28 20.75 -8.39
N ALA A 309 6.02 20.82 -8.72
CA ALA A 309 4.92 20.26 -7.93
C ALA A 309 4.11 19.31 -8.82
N THR A 310 3.85 18.11 -8.31
CA THR A 310 2.98 17.17 -9.03
C THR A 310 1.54 17.66 -8.99
N ASP A 311 0.90 17.79 -10.15
CA ASP A 311 -0.55 17.92 -10.23
C ASP A 311 -1.21 16.54 -10.15
N TYR A 312 -1.53 16.13 -8.92
CA TYR A 312 -2.18 14.82 -8.71
C TYR A 312 -3.57 14.73 -9.32
N SER A 313 -4.25 15.87 -9.54
CA SER A 313 -5.57 15.90 -10.18
C SER A 313 -5.49 15.67 -11.68
N GLY A 314 -4.41 16.12 -12.30
CA GLY A 314 -4.12 15.89 -13.72
C GLY A 314 -3.75 14.45 -14.05
N LEU A 315 -3.49 13.61 -13.05
CA LEU A 315 -3.16 12.19 -13.25
C LEU A 315 -4.39 11.28 -13.39
N PHE A 316 -5.61 11.81 -13.30
CA PHE A 316 -6.81 11.02 -13.59
C PHE A 316 -7.06 10.97 -15.09
N TYR A 317 -7.36 9.79 -15.59
CA TYR A 317 -7.60 9.52 -17.01
C TYR A 317 -8.57 8.35 -17.18
N ASP A 318 -9.12 8.22 -18.38
CA ASP A 318 -9.96 7.09 -18.76
C ASP A 318 -9.10 6.09 -19.57
N TRP A 319 -8.65 5.04 -18.91
CA TRP A 319 -7.80 4.03 -19.53
C TRP A 319 -8.61 3.08 -20.39
N GLN A 320 -8.26 3.00 -21.66
CA GLN A 320 -8.98 2.18 -22.65
C GLN A 320 -8.37 0.79 -22.84
N GLY A 321 -7.14 0.53 -22.33
CA GLY A 321 -6.45 -0.76 -22.44
C GLY A 321 -5.66 -0.96 -23.72
#